data_0b3da70add2f08ed1cc6bd685e3798bc
#
_entry.id   0b3da70add2f08ed1cc6bd685e3798bc
#
_cell.length_a   1.000
_cell.length_b   1.000
_cell.length_c   1.000
_cell.angle_alpha   90.00
_cell.angle_beta   90.00
_cell.angle_gamma   90.00
#
_symmetry.space_group_name_H-M   'P 1'
#
loop_
_entity.id
_entity.type
_entity.pdbx_description
1 polymer ?
#
loop_
_entity_poly.entity_id
_entity_poly.type
_entity_poly.pdbx_seq_one_letter_code
_entity_poly.pdbx_strand_id
1 'polypeptide(L)'
;SEDLLAGMKELSRKADVITPNLTEACLLSDTDIAKATDYTDADSFLHFASDTAAKLRDMADGPQDVVITGVKCQKEETPFIYNIAVTERGVHTSRSHLFNRSFSGTGDLFASVLCGCRVNGMTTEAAVDLAGQFLYHSIADTMNDNVSPNDGINFEKYLIDLINATALQKKAT
;
A
#
# COMPACT_ATOMS: atom_id res chain seq x y z
N SER A 1 23.09 -0.62 4.09
CA SER A 1 24.31 -0.32 3.32
C SER A 1 23.92 0.08 1.90
N GLU A 2 24.78 0.80 1.20
CA GLU A 2 24.55 1.20 -0.20
C GLU A 2 24.35 -0.01 -1.11
N ASP A 3 25.10 -1.08 -0.89
CA ASP A 3 24.97 -2.34 -1.65
C ASP A 3 23.57 -2.96 -1.51
N LEU A 4 22.97 -2.91 -0.30
CA LEU A 4 21.62 -3.41 -0.08
C LEU A 4 20.60 -2.59 -0.86
N LEU A 5 20.72 -1.26 -0.84
CA LEU A 5 19.83 -0.37 -1.60
C LEU A 5 19.97 -0.61 -3.10
N ALA A 6 21.19 -0.78 -3.60
CA ALA A 6 21.42 -1.10 -5.01
C ALA A 6 20.76 -2.42 -5.41
N GLY A 7 20.90 -3.46 -4.58
CA GLY A 7 20.21 -4.75 -4.79
C GLY A 7 18.67 -4.63 -4.77
N MET A 8 18.13 -3.84 -3.84
CA MET A 8 16.67 -3.58 -3.78
C MET A 8 16.17 -2.82 -5.01
N LYS A 9 16.92 -1.85 -5.52
CA LYS A 9 16.61 -1.15 -6.78
C LYS A 9 16.61 -2.10 -7.98
N GLU A 10 17.57 -3.02 -8.05
CA GLU A 10 17.60 -4.03 -9.10
C GLU A 10 16.41 -4.99 -9.01
N LEU A 11 16.08 -5.43 -7.80
CA LEU A 11 14.96 -6.35 -7.57
C LEU A 11 13.62 -5.68 -7.91
N SER A 12 13.42 -4.42 -7.52
CA SER A 12 12.19 -3.68 -7.81
C SER A 12 11.91 -3.53 -9.30
N ARG A 13 12.95 -3.44 -10.13
CA ARG A 13 12.79 -3.38 -11.60
C ARG A 13 12.29 -4.68 -12.22
N LYS A 14 12.46 -5.81 -11.55
CA LYS A 14 12.04 -7.15 -12.04
C LYS A 14 10.64 -7.52 -11.57
N ALA A 15 10.01 -6.68 -10.75
CA ALA A 15 8.68 -6.94 -10.21
C ALA A 15 7.58 -6.39 -11.13
N ASP A 16 6.46 -7.10 -11.25
CA ASP A 16 5.27 -6.57 -11.90
C ASP A 16 4.61 -5.48 -11.03
N VAL A 17 4.61 -5.68 -9.72
CA VAL A 17 4.05 -4.75 -8.73
C VAL A 17 5.00 -4.62 -7.56
N ILE A 18 5.22 -3.40 -7.08
CA ILE A 18 5.94 -3.13 -5.82
C ILE A 18 5.04 -2.38 -4.84
N THR A 19 5.24 -2.63 -3.53
CA THR A 19 4.41 -2.06 -2.46
C THR A 19 5.24 -1.34 -1.39
N PRO A 20 6.10 -0.38 -1.77
CA PRO A 20 6.93 0.34 -0.80
C PRO A 20 6.08 1.24 0.10
N ASN A 21 6.53 1.49 1.33
CA ASN A 21 6.10 2.68 2.06
C ASN A 21 6.75 3.94 1.45
N LEU A 22 6.31 5.13 1.89
CA LEU A 22 6.79 6.38 1.29
C LEU A 22 8.31 6.57 1.44
N THR A 23 8.90 6.18 2.58
CA THR A 23 10.35 6.27 2.78
C THR A 23 11.11 5.34 1.84
N GLU A 24 10.64 4.11 1.70
CA GLU A 24 11.20 3.14 0.76
C GLU A 24 11.07 3.61 -0.68
N ALA A 25 9.91 4.15 -1.06
CA ALA A 25 9.68 4.71 -2.39
C ALA A 25 10.66 5.86 -2.71
N CYS A 26 10.88 6.75 -1.76
CA CYS A 26 11.85 7.83 -1.90
C CYS A 26 13.29 7.31 -2.07
N LEU A 27 13.69 6.31 -1.29
CA LEU A 27 15.00 5.68 -1.41
C LEU A 27 15.19 4.98 -2.75
N LEU A 28 14.19 4.24 -3.20
CA LEU A 28 14.23 3.51 -4.48
C LEU A 28 14.27 4.47 -5.68
N SER A 29 13.59 5.61 -5.60
CA SER A 29 13.48 6.61 -6.67
C SER A 29 14.54 7.71 -6.61
N ASP A 30 15.47 7.69 -5.67
CA ASP A 30 16.40 8.80 -5.40
C ASP A 30 15.66 10.15 -5.21
N THR A 31 14.54 10.10 -4.51
CA THR A 31 13.76 11.29 -4.13
C THR A 31 14.08 11.67 -2.70
N ASP A 32 14.31 12.95 -2.44
CA ASP A 32 14.60 13.43 -1.10
C ASP A 32 13.34 13.40 -0.22
N ILE A 33 13.33 12.52 0.77
CA ILE A 33 12.22 12.38 1.73
C ILE A 33 12.00 13.66 2.56
N ALA A 34 13.00 14.51 2.74
CA ALA A 34 12.85 15.77 3.47
C ALA A 34 11.80 16.68 2.81
N LYS A 35 11.63 16.60 1.50
CA LYS A 35 10.58 17.31 0.77
C LYS A 35 9.16 16.95 1.24
N ALA A 36 8.96 15.76 1.81
CA ALA A 36 7.67 15.36 2.35
C ALA A 36 7.23 16.21 3.56
N THR A 37 8.16 16.89 4.24
CA THR A 37 7.88 17.77 5.38
C THR A 37 7.44 19.18 4.96
N ASP A 38 7.66 19.56 3.71
CA ASP A 38 7.39 20.90 3.19
C ASP A 38 5.90 21.13 2.86
N TYR A 39 5.13 20.06 2.75
CA TYR A 39 3.72 20.12 2.40
C TYR A 39 2.85 20.56 3.57
N THR A 40 1.97 21.54 3.30
CA THR A 40 1.13 22.18 4.32
C THR A 40 -0.28 21.60 4.39
N ASP A 41 -0.68 20.84 3.36
CA ASP A 41 -2.01 20.24 3.23
C ASP A 41 -1.91 18.78 2.75
N ALA A 42 -3.01 18.03 2.93
CA ALA A 42 -3.06 16.62 2.59
C ALA A 42 -2.96 16.38 1.07
N ASP A 43 -3.61 17.23 0.26
CA ASP A 43 -3.65 17.02 -1.19
C ASP A 43 -2.26 17.15 -1.81
N SER A 44 -1.51 18.20 -1.42
CA SER A 44 -0.12 18.38 -1.88
C SER A 44 0.78 17.23 -1.43
N PHE A 45 0.58 16.69 -0.22
CA PHE A 45 1.34 15.54 0.28
C PHE A 45 1.02 14.25 -0.48
N LEU A 46 -0.26 13.99 -0.77
CA LEU A 46 -0.68 12.85 -1.57
C LEU A 46 -0.17 12.97 -3.03
N HIS A 47 -0.12 14.20 -3.55
CA HIS A 47 0.45 14.45 -4.87
C HIS A 47 1.95 14.12 -4.91
N PHE A 48 2.72 14.56 -3.91
CA PHE A 48 4.13 14.17 -3.78
C PHE A 48 4.32 12.66 -3.73
N ALA A 49 3.48 11.93 -3.00
CA ALA A 49 3.55 10.49 -2.93
C ALA A 49 3.23 9.84 -4.29
N SER A 50 2.20 10.34 -5.01
CA SER A 50 1.86 9.84 -6.34
C SER A 50 2.94 10.14 -7.38
N ASP A 51 3.57 11.32 -7.33
CA ASP A 51 4.69 11.67 -8.21
C ASP A 51 5.91 10.77 -7.95
N THR A 52 6.16 10.45 -6.67
CA THR A 52 7.24 9.53 -6.29
C THR A 52 6.97 8.12 -6.85
N ALA A 53 5.72 7.65 -6.79
CA ALA A 53 5.30 6.37 -7.37
C ALA A 53 5.42 6.38 -8.90
N ALA A 54 4.97 7.46 -9.56
CA ALA A 54 5.09 7.62 -11.00
C ALA A 54 6.55 7.58 -11.46
N LYS A 55 7.44 8.27 -10.73
CA LYS A 55 8.87 8.25 -11.01
C LYS A 55 9.46 6.83 -10.94
N LEU A 56 9.03 6.01 -9.98
CA LEU A 56 9.47 4.60 -9.88
C LEU A 56 8.96 3.77 -11.06
N ARG A 57 7.70 3.97 -11.44
CA ARG A 57 7.07 3.27 -12.55
C ARG A 57 7.72 3.63 -13.91
N ASP A 58 8.06 4.90 -14.10
CA ASP A 58 8.61 5.43 -15.35
C ASP A 58 10.13 5.21 -15.49
N MET A 59 10.79 4.59 -14.49
CA MET A 59 12.19 4.19 -14.61
C MET A 59 12.34 3.14 -15.71
N ALA A 60 13.48 3.18 -16.42
CA ALA A 60 13.81 2.14 -17.41
C ALA A 60 13.79 0.76 -16.74
N ASP A 61 13.07 -0.18 -17.32
CA ASP A 61 12.78 -1.51 -16.75
C ASP A 61 12.11 -1.44 -15.38
N GLY A 62 11.34 -0.37 -15.09
CA GLY A 62 10.60 -0.21 -13.86
C GLY A 62 9.42 -1.18 -13.72
N PRO A 63 8.86 -1.31 -12.51
CA PRO A 63 7.65 -2.12 -12.28
C PRO A 63 6.47 -1.57 -13.07
N GLN A 64 5.51 -2.44 -13.45
CA GLN A 64 4.31 -2.02 -14.17
C GLN A 64 3.39 -1.18 -13.29
N ASP A 65 3.24 -1.59 -12.03
CA ASP A 65 2.40 -0.91 -11.05
C ASP A 65 3.22 -0.61 -9.77
N VAL A 66 3.00 0.58 -9.21
CA VAL A 66 3.60 0.98 -7.93
C VAL A 66 2.50 1.35 -6.95
N VAL A 67 2.50 0.74 -5.78
CA VAL A 67 1.55 1.01 -4.71
C VAL A 67 2.29 1.54 -3.49
N ILE A 68 2.26 2.84 -3.24
CA ILE A 68 2.79 3.39 -1.98
C ILE A 68 1.79 3.13 -0.88
N THR A 69 2.21 2.39 0.15
CA THR A 69 1.37 1.94 1.25
C THR A 69 1.56 2.79 2.51
N GLY A 70 0.49 2.92 3.28
CA GLY A 70 0.57 3.44 4.64
C GLY A 70 0.88 4.93 4.73
N VAL A 71 0.51 5.73 3.73
CA VAL A 71 0.72 7.20 3.72
C VAL A 71 -0.21 7.84 4.74
N LYS A 72 0.35 8.59 5.70
CA LYS A 72 -0.38 9.24 6.79
C LYS A 72 -0.26 10.75 6.67
N CYS A 73 -1.37 11.43 6.44
CA CYS A 73 -1.41 12.89 6.43
C CYS A 73 -1.65 13.41 7.85
N GLN A 74 -0.65 14.08 8.42
CA GLN A 74 -0.67 14.54 9.82
C GLN A 74 -1.55 15.78 10.07
N LYS A 75 -2.00 16.44 9.01
CA LYS A 75 -2.70 17.74 9.07
C LYS A 75 -4.21 17.65 8.83
N GLU A 76 -4.75 16.45 8.82
CA GLU A 76 -6.20 16.24 8.73
C GLU A 76 -6.84 16.23 10.12
N GLU A 77 -8.01 16.86 10.25
CA GLU A 77 -8.82 16.82 11.48
C GLU A 77 -9.22 15.38 11.84
N THR A 78 -9.51 14.56 10.83
CA THR A 78 -9.76 13.12 10.98
C THR A 78 -8.58 12.36 10.40
N PRO A 79 -7.89 11.53 11.19
CA PRO A 79 -6.71 10.83 10.70
C PRO A 79 -7.10 9.72 9.72
N PHE A 80 -6.58 9.81 8.50
CA PHE A 80 -6.68 8.76 7.48
C PHE A 80 -5.31 8.16 7.17
N ILE A 81 -5.35 6.91 6.71
CA ILE A 81 -4.24 6.21 6.07
C ILE A 81 -4.59 5.98 4.60
N TYR A 82 -3.66 6.27 3.72
CA TYR A 82 -3.86 6.17 2.28
C TYR A 82 -2.93 5.12 1.69
N ASN A 83 -3.44 4.43 0.66
CA ASN A 83 -2.64 3.62 -0.23
C ASN A 83 -2.81 4.20 -1.65
N ILE A 84 -1.70 4.50 -2.32
CA ILE A 84 -1.69 5.19 -3.60
C ILE A 84 -1.13 4.27 -4.65
N ALA A 85 -1.96 3.84 -5.59
CA ALA A 85 -1.55 3.03 -6.72
C ALA A 85 -1.35 3.90 -7.96
N VAL A 86 -0.21 3.74 -8.63
CA VAL A 86 0.06 4.33 -9.94
C VAL A 86 0.24 3.19 -10.94
N THR A 87 -0.67 3.13 -11.90
CA THR A 87 -0.78 2.09 -12.92
C THR A 87 -0.80 2.69 -14.32
N GLU A 88 -0.92 1.88 -15.36
CA GLU A 88 -1.17 2.37 -16.73
C GLU A 88 -2.48 3.17 -16.86
N ARG A 89 -3.42 2.97 -15.92
CA ARG A 89 -4.74 3.65 -15.90
C ARG A 89 -4.69 4.99 -15.18
N GLY A 90 -3.57 5.34 -14.56
CA GLY A 90 -3.38 6.57 -13.80
C GLY A 90 -3.23 6.33 -12.31
N VAL A 91 -3.57 7.34 -11.52
CA VAL A 91 -3.46 7.34 -10.07
C VAL A 91 -4.79 6.93 -9.43
N HIS A 92 -4.73 5.94 -8.55
CA HIS A 92 -5.84 5.51 -7.71
C HIS A 92 -5.47 5.65 -6.24
N THR A 93 -6.34 6.28 -5.44
CA THR A 93 -6.12 6.49 -4.01
C THR A 93 -7.20 5.79 -3.21
N SER A 94 -6.81 4.82 -2.41
CA SER A 94 -7.66 4.16 -1.41
C SER A 94 -7.38 4.77 -0.04
N ARG A 95 -8.43 4.99 0.77
CA ARG A 95 -8.27 5.52 2.12
C ARG A 95 -9.07 4.73 3.15
N SER A 96 -8.53 4.66 4.35
CA SER A 96 -9.20 4.08 5.52
C SER A 96 -8.95 4.94 6.75
N HIS A 97 -9.80 4.87 7.77
CA HIS A 97 -9.50 5.53 9.04
C HIS A 97 -8.20 5.00 9.63
N LEU A 98 -7.35 5.91 10.11
CA LEU A 98 -6.14 5.57 10.81
C LEU A 98 -6.47 5.24 12.27
N PHE A 99 -6.11 4.05 12.71
CA PHE A 99 -6.19 3.70 14.12
C PHE A 99 -5.02 4.32 14.90
N ASN A 100 -5.24 4.60 16.17
CA ASN A 100 -4.22 5.16 17.09
C ASN A 100 -3.17 4.14 17.54
N ARG A 101 -3.21 2.93 16.99
CA ARG A 101 -2.32 1.80 17.31
C ARG A 101 -1.82 1.17 16.02
N SER A 102 -0.54 0.84 15.98
CA SER A 102 0.08 0.11 14.85
C SER A 102 0.34 -1.33 15.25
N PHE A 103 0.25 -2.23 14.29
CA PHE A 103 0.53 -3.65 14.46
C PHE A 103 1.59 -4.11 13.46
N SER A 104 2.47 -5.02 13.91
CA SER A 104 3.48 -5.63 13.04
C SER A 104 2.85 -6.49 11.95
N GLY A 105 3.49 -6.58 10.78
CA GLY A 105 3.07 -7.47 9.68
C GLY A 105 1.92 -6.96 8.82
N THR A 106 1.34 -5.78 9.11
CA THR A 106 0.23 -5.23 8.30
C THR A 106 0.63 -4.94 6.85
N GLY A 107 1.88 -4.49 6.62
CA GLY A 107 2.41 -4.28 5.27
C GLY A 107 2.56 -5.60 4.50
N ASP A 108 3.07 -6.65 5.14
CA ASP A 108 3.23 -7.97 4.54
C ASP A 108 1.87 -8.59 4.19
N LEU A 109 0.89 -8.40 5.09
CA LEU A 109 -0.47 -8.88 4.87
C LEU A 109 -1.14 -8.14 3.72
N PHE A 110 -0.96 -6.81 3.63
CA PHE A 110 -1.44 -6.01 2.51
C PHE A 110 -0.87 -6.52 1.18
N ALA A 111 0.46 -6.68 1.11
CA ALA A 111 1.14 -7.18 -0.08
C ALA A 111 0.68 -8.59 -0.48
N SER A 112 0.46 -9.46 0.51
CA SER A 112 -0.04 -10.83 0.28
C SER A 112 -1.45 -10.84 -0.30
N VAL A 113 -2.37 -10.03 0.24
CA VAL A 113 -3.73 -9.89 -0.28
C VAL A 113 -3.70 -9.34 -1.70
N LEU A 114 -2.95 -8.26 -1.93
CA LEU A 114 -2.80 -7.65 -3.25
C LEU A 114 -2.27 -8.66 -4.27
N CYS A 115 -1.22 -9.40 -3.93
CA CYS A 115 -0.65 -10.44 -4.78
C CYS A 115 -1.70 -11.52 -5.12
N GLY A 116 -2.41 -12.03 -4.12
CA GLY A 116 -3.47 -13.02 -4.31
C GLY A 116 -4.59 -12.51 -5.23
N CYS A 117 -5.00 -11.26 -5.10
CA CYS A 117 -5.99 -10.62 -5.97
C CYS A 117 -5.49 -10.51 -7.41
N ARG A 118 -4.25 -10.05 -7.60
CA ARG A 118 -3.63 -9.90 -8.94
C ARG A 118 -3.51 -11.24 -9.66
N VAL A 119 -3.06 -12.29 -8.97
CA VAL A 119 -2.99 -13.66 -9.53
C VAL A 119 -4.36 -14.19 -9.94
N ASN A 120 -5.43 -13.76 -9.26
CA ASN A 120 -6.81 -14.09 -9.63
C ASN A 120 -7.44 -13.14 -10.67
N GLY A 121 -6.65 -12.28 -11.34
CA GLY A 121 -7.09 -11.43 -12.44
C GLY A 121 -7.75 -10.11 -12.03
N MET A 122 -7.68 -9.74 -10.75
CA MET A 122 -8.18 -8.44 -10.28
C MET A 122 -7.23 -7.32 -10.70
N THR A 123 -7.75 -6.14 -11.02
CA THR A 123 -6.91 -4.97 -11.29
C THR A 123 -6.19 -4.52 -10.03
N THR A 124 -5.08 -3.80 -10.18
CA THR A 124 -4.31 -3.30 -9.02
C THR A 124 -5.14 -2.35 -8.18
N GLU A 125 -5.94 -1.48 -8.79
CA GLU A 125 -6.81 -0.54 -8.08
C GLU A 125 -7.84 -1.28 -7.20
N ALA A 126 -8.54 -2.25 -7.77
CA ALA A 126 -9.52 -3.05 -7.03
C ALA A 126 -8.86 -3.91 -5.93
N ALA A 127 -7.66 -4.43 -6.20
CA ALA A 127 -6.89 -5.19 -5.22
C ALA A 127 -6.42 -4.33 -4.05
N VAL A 128 -6.02 -3.08 -4.30
CA VAL A 128 -5.64 -2.09 -3.27
C VAL A 128 -6.82 -1.76 -2.37
N ASP A 129 -8.01 -1.52 -2.96
CA ASP A 129 -9.22 -1.25 -2.18
C ASP A 129 -9.62 -2.44 -1.31
N LEU A 130 -9.59 -3.65 -1.86
CA LEU A 130 -9.91 -4.86 -1.11
C LEU A 130 -8.90 -5.13 0.01
N ALA A 131 -7.59 -4.98 -0.25
CA ALA A 131 -6.55 -5.13 0.76
C ALA A 131 -6.69 -4.09 1.87
N GLY A 132 -7.00 -2.84 1.53
CA GLY A 132 -7.25 -1.77 2.49
C GLY A 132 -8.46 -2.05 3.38
N GLN A 133 -9.59 -2.50 2.81
CA GLN A 133 -10.80 -2.88 3.55
C GLN A 133 -10.56 -4.09 4.45
N PHE A 134 -9.88 -5.11 3.94
CA PHE A 134 -9.53 -6.31 4.70
C PHE A 134 -8.69 -5.95 5.94
N LEU A 135 -7.65 -5.13 5.77
CA LEU A 135 -6.82 -4.65 6.88
C LEU A 135 -7.62 -3.80 7.87
N TYR A 136 -8.46 -2.89 7.37
CA TYR A 136 -9.29 -2.04 8.22
C TYR A 136 -10.16 -2.89 9.16
N HIS A 137 -10.90 -3.88 8.63
CA HIS A 137 -11.75 -4.75 9.44
C HIS A 137 -10.93 -5.59 10.43
N SER A 138 -9.81 -6.15 9.98
CA SER A 138 -8.94 -6.96 10.82
C SER A 138 -8.32 -6.16 11.97
N ILE A 139 -7.88 -4.93 11.71
CA ILE A 139 -7.34 -4.03 12.75
C ILE A 139 -8.45 -3.59 13.71
N ALA A 140 -9.62 -3.18 13.19
CA ALA A 140 -10.76 -2.76 14.01
C ALA A 140 -11.18 -3.86 15.01
N ASP A 141 -11.16 -5.11 14.57
CA ASP A 141 -11.44 -6.28 15.41
C ASP A 141 -10.36 -6.48 16.47
N THR A 142 -9.10 -6.46 16.04
CA THR A 142 -7.95 -6.64 16.94
C THR A 142 -7.87 -5.54 18.00
N MET A 143 -8.34 -4.33 17.70
CA MET A 143 -8.39 -3.23 18.67
C MET A 143 -9.28 -3.53 19.87
N ASN A 144 -10.28 -4.40 19.72
CA ASN A 144 -11.17 -4.84 20.80
C ASN A 144 -10.55 -5.94 21.67
N ASP A 145 -9.46 -6.54 21.20
CA ASP A 145 -8.76 -7.62 21.90
C ASP A 145 -7.49 -7.09 22.57
N ASN A 146 -7.08 -7.74 23.65
CA ASN A 146 -5.85 -7.39 24.34
C ASN A 146 -4.62 -8.04 23.69
N VAL A 147 -4.46 -7.83 22.37
CA VAL A 147 -3.36 -8.38 21.57
C VAL A 147 -2.15 -7.44 21.64
N SER A 148 -0.95 -7.99 21.79
CA SER A 148 0.28 -7.19 21.71
C SER A 148 0.49 -6.66 20.27
N PRO A 149 0.95 -5.41 20.08
CA PRO A 149 1.25 -4.87 18.76
C PRO A 149 2.23 -5.71 17.93
N ASN A 150 3.09 -6.48 18.60
CA ASN A 150 4.08 -7.34 17.94
C ASN A 150 3.51 -8.71 17.49
N ASP A 151 2.34 -9.10 17.99
CA ASP A 151 1.71 -10.39 17.67
C ASP A 151 0.91 -10.34 16.36
N GLY A 152 0.82 -9.16 15.72
CA GLY A 152 0.07 -8.98 14.49
C GLY A 152 -1.40 -8.65 14.73
N ILE A 153 -2.25 -8.95 13.75
CA ILE A 153 -3.70 -8.68 13.78
C ILE A 153 -4.50 -9.96 13.55
N ASN A 154 -5.71 -9.99 14.09
CA ASN A 154 -6.68 -11.08 13.92
C ASN A 154 -7.36 -10.96 12.56
N PHE A 155 -6.90 -11.66 11.56
CA PHE A 155 -7.39 -11.53 10.18
C PHE A 155 -8.15 -12.77 9.67
N GLU A 156 -8.04 -13.90 10.33
CA GLU A 156 -8.49 -15.20 9.83
C GLU A 156 -9.97 -15.23 9.49
N LYS A 157 -10.80 -14.57 10.30
CA LYS A 157 -12.25 -14.53 10.07
C LYS A 157 -12.65 -13.72 8.83
N TYR A 158 -11.78 -12.83 8.37
CA TYR A 158 -12.01 -11.99 7.18
C TYR A 158 -11.49 -12.62 5.89
N LEU A 159 -10.85 -13.80 5.95
CA LEU A 159 -10.42 -14.53 4.75
C LEU A 159 -11.60 -14.91 3.84
N ILE A 160 -12.78 -15.09 4.40
CA ILE A 160 -13.99 -15.37 3.63
C ILE A 160 -14.35 -14.22 2.69
N ASP A 161 -14.09 -12.96 3.08
CA ASP A 161 -14.37 -11.78 2.26
C ASP A 161 -13.47 -11.76 1.02
N LEU A 162 -12.21 -12.18 1.16
CA LEU A 162 -11.28 -12.32 0.04
C LEU A 162 -11.71 -13.42 -0.93
N ILE A 163 -12.17 -14.55 -0.41
CA ILE A 163 -12.69 -15.67 -1.21
C ILE A 163 -13.91 -15.22 -2.01
N ASN A 164 -14.86 -14.54 -1.37
CA ASN A 164 -16.07 -14.07 -2.01
C ASN A 164 -15.78 -13.02 -3.11
N ALA A 165 -14.88 -12.06 -2.83
CA ALA A 165 -14.50 -11.04 -3.79
C ALA A 165 -13.84 -11.63 -5.05
N THR A 166 -12.90 -12.58 -4.87
CA THR A 166 -12.21 -13.24 -5.98
C THR A 166 -13.14 -14.19 -6.77
N ALA A 167 -14.13 -14.82 -6.10
CA ALA A 167 -15.11 -15.66 -6.78
C ALA A 167 -16.08 -14.84 -7.64
N LEU A 168 -16.45 -13.63 -7.22
CA LEU A 168 -17.27 -12.72 -8.02
C LEU A 168 -16.53 -12.25 -9.28
N GLN A 169 -15.24 -11.96 -9.16
CA GLN A 169 -14.41 -11.55 -10.30
C GLN A 169 -14.39 -12.63 -11.40
N LYS A 170 -14.21 -13.91 -11.02
CA LYS A 170 -14.19 -15.04 -11.98
C LYS A 170 -15.50 -15.28 -12.72
N LYS A 171 -16.62 -14.76 -12.22
CA LYS A 171 -17.94 -14.86 -12.89
C LYS A 171 -18.18 -13.70 -13.86
N ALA A 172 -17.42 -12.62 -13.75
CA ALA A 172 -17.56 -11.43 -14.58
C ALA A 172 -16.62 -11.41 -15.81
N THR A 173 -15.68 -12.35 -15.86
CA THR A 173 -14.75 -12.60 -16.99
C THR A 173 -15.21 -13.81 -17.78
#